data_6889ee0e4b9edd4d8d0545f6601f3eb9
#
_entry.id   6889ee0e4b9edd4d8d0545f6601f3eb9
#
_cell.length_a   1.000
_cell.length_b   1.000
_cell.length_c   1.000
_cell.angle_alpha   90.00
_cell.angle_beta   90.00
_cell.angle_gamma   90.00
#
_symmetry.space_group_name_H-M   'P 1'
#
loop_
_entity.id
_entity.type
_entity.pdbx_description
1 polymer ?
#
loop_
_entity_poly.entity_id
_entity_poly.type
_entity_poly.pdbx_seq_one_letter_code
_entity_poly.pdbx_strand_id
1 'polypeptide(L)'
;MWSVENPSEQEEIQKEGLRESISAIVEVIHQEARIITPSHIFLGGISQGSATAILALFCSDMKLGGFVGLCTWMPFRNSVLEIARKHKHDTQDQEQATNQGALSLLSQPSSQGSTSKSSHVAEKIRGLLGVVRGTSVENDTNTNINANAANTLATPVFLSHSKNDEVVPIQNGRLLRDCLETLGMKVTWKEYEDGGHWIYEPEDENVRNGIDDIEEFVGLYT
;
A
#
# COMPACT_ATOMS: atom_id res chain seq x y z
N MET A 1 21.38 9.01 10.00
CA MET A 1 20.95 7.91 10.88
C MET A 1 19.44 8.00 11.04
N TRP A 2 18.70 6.97 10.78
CA TRP A 2 17.24 6.95 10.84
C TRP A 2 16.78 6.98 12.28
N SER A 3 15.90 7.91 12.63
CA SER A 3 15.21 7.87 13.93
C SER A 3 13.95 7.03 13.76
N VAL A 4 13.95 5.83 14.30
CA VAL A 4 12.76 4.95 14.33
C VAL A 4 11.71 5.50 15.28
N GLU A 5 12.14 6.29 16.25
CA GLU A 5 11.26 6.97 17.20
C GLU A 5 10.49 8.12 16.53
N ASN A 6 11.11 8.77 15.56
CA ASN A 6 10.47 9.82 14.77
C ASN A 6 10.73 9.62 13.26
N PRO A 7 9.95 8.77 12.58
CA PRO A 7 10.12 8.47 11.17
C PRO A 7 9.99 9.68 10.22
N SER A 8 9.45 10.79 10.71
CA SER A 8 9.32 12.05 9.97
C SER A 8 10.56 12.94 10.08
N GLU A 9 11.57 12.53 10.85
CA GLU A 9 12.81 13.28 10.98
C GLU A 9 13.72 13.04 9.77
N GLN A 10 14.22 14.12 9.18
CA GLN A 10 15.16 14.06 8.05
C GLN A 10 14.63 13.32 6.79
N GLU A 11 13.34 13.38 6.51
CA GLU A 11 12.70 12.73 5.37
C GLU A 11 13.40 13.05 4.04
N GLU A 12 13.88 14.27 3.86
CA GLU A 12 14.55 14.68 2.61
C GLU A 12 15.87 13.92 2.35
N ILE A 13 16.63 13.58 3.40
CA ILE A 13 17.88 12.82 3.28
C ILE A 13 17.60 11.38 2.86
N GLN A 14 16.44 10.86 3.24
CA GLN A 14 16.04 9.49 2.94
C GLN A 14 15.51 9.32 1.50
N LYS A 15 15.03 10.38 0.87
CA LYS A 15 14.37 10.32 -0.43
C LYS A 15 15.20 9.65 -1.51
N GLU A 16 16.49 9.94 -1.60
CA GLU A 16 17.33 9.41 -2.68
C GLU A 16 17.48 7.89 -2.57
N GLY A 17 17.89 7.37 -1.41
CA GLY A 17 18.02 5.93 -1.21
C GLY A 17 16.70 5.19 -1.30
N LEU A 18 15.60 5.79 -0.80
CA LEU A 18 14.26 5.23 -0.95
C LEU A 18 13.83 5.17 -2.42
N ARG A 19 14.07 6.23 -3.19
CA ARG A 19 13.73 6.27 -4.62
C ARG A 19 14.43 5.14 -5.39
N GLU A 20 15.71 4.91 -5.14
CA GLU A 20 16.47 3.82 -5.76
C GLU A 20 15.89 2.45 -5.39
N SER A 21 15.67 2.22 -4.09
CA SER A 21 15.11 0.97 -3.60
C SER A 21 13.70 0.71 -4.11
N ILE A 22 12.83 1.74 -4.11
CA ILE A 22 11.47 1.66 -4.65
C ILE A 22 11.51 1.33 -6.14
N SER A 23 12.38 1.99 -6.91
CA SER A 23 12.49 1.74 -8.35
C SER A 23 12.92 0.30 -8.64
N ALA A 24 13.86 -0.24 -7.86
CA ALA A 24 14.28 -1.64 -7.98
C ALA A 24 13.15 -2.63 -7.66
N ILE A 25 12.38 -2.39 -6.60
CA ILE A 25 11.23 -3.24 -6.23
C ILE A 25 10.14 -3.16 -7.31
N VAL A 26 9.82 -1.97 -7.80
CA VAL A 26 8.83 -1.79 -8.88
C VAL A 26 9.24 -2.53 -10.16
N GLU A 27 10.53 -2.49 -10.52
CA GLU A 27 11.03 -3.24 -11.66
C GLU A 27 10.85 -4.75 -11.47
N VAL A 28 11.14 -5.29 -10.29
CA VAL A 28 10.89 -6.71 -9.97
C VAL A 28 9.39 -7.04 -10.09
N ILE A 29 8.50 -6.21 -9.53
CA ILE A 29 7.04 -6.42 -9.64
C ILE A 29 6.64 -6.48 -11.12
N HIS A 30 7.15 -5.57 -11.96
CA HIS A 30 6.83 -5.55 -13.38
C HIS A 30 7.40 -6.77 -14.12
N GLN A 31 8.57 -7.28 -13.74
CA GLN A 31 9.16 -8.51 -14.31
C GLN A 31 8.30 -9.73 -13.97
N GLU A 32 7.91 -9.88 -12.70
CA GLU A 32 7.03 -10.97 -12.26
C GLU A 32 5.65 -10.91 -12.93
N ALA A 33 5.10 -9.71 -13.08
CA ALA A 33 3.80 -9.51 -13.71
C ALA A 33 3.75 -9.88 -15.22
N ARG A 34 4.91 -10.10 -15.85
CA ARG A 34 5.00 -10.67 -17.20
C ARG A 34 4.88 -12.19 -17.20
N ILE A 35 5.12 -12.82 -16.06
CA ILE A 35 5.17 -14.29 -15.91
C ILE A 35 3.87 -14.79 -15.29
N ILE A 36 3.39 -14.11 -14.24
CA ILE A 36 2.18 -14.48 -13.51
C ILE A 36 1.23 -13.28 -13.39
N THR A 37 -0.06 -13.56 -13.21
CA THR A 37 -1.08 -12.53 -13.03
C THR A 37 -0.79 -11.69 -11.78
N PRO A 38 -0.84 -10.37 -11.82
CA PRO A 38 -0.58 -9.51 -10.65
C PRO A 38 -1.40 -9.85 -9.41
N SER A 39 -2.60 -10.41 -9.56
CA SER A 39 -3.42 -10.90 -8.45
C SER A 39 -2.84 -12.12 -7.70
N HIS A 40 -1.81 -12.75 -8.23
CA HIS A 40 -1.06 -13.84 -7.57
C HIS A 40 0.32 -13.39 -7.06
N ILE A 41 0.63 -12.10 -7.18
CA ILE A 41 1.86 -11.52 -6.62
C ILE A 41 1.54 -10.95 -5.24
N PHE A 42 2.26 -11.41 -4.23
CA PHE A 42 2.24 -10.83 -2.89
C PHE A 42 3.55 -10.10 -2.64
N LEU A 43 3.45 -8.83 -2.25
CA LEU A 43 4.59 -8.02 -1.85
C LEU A 43 4.64 -7.93 -0.34
N GLY A 44 5.78 -8.14 0.26
CA GLY A 44 5.88 -8.07 1.72
C GLY A 44 7.26 -7.69 2.22
N GLY A 45 7.33 -7.46 3.51
CA GLY A 45 8.58 -7.14 4.18
C GLY A 45 8.43 -6.98 5.68
N ILE A 46 9.56 -6.89 6.34
CA ILE A 46 9.65 -6.61 7.77
C ILE A 46 10.42 -5.30 7.97
N SER A 47 10.03 -4.53 8.97
CA SER A 47 10.75 -3.32 9.39
C SER A 47 10.93 -2.33 8.23
N GLN A 48 12.14 -1.84 8.00
CA GLN A 48 12.49 -0.93 6.90
C GLN A 48 12.17 -1.52 5.52
N GLY A 49 12.33 -2.84 5.33
CA GLY A 49 11.96 -3.50 4.08
C GLY A 49 10.48 -3.34 3.77
N SER A 50 9.61 -3.51 4.77
CA SER A 50 8.17 -3.28 4.63
C SER A 50 7.84 -1.80 4.41
N ALA A 51 8.50 -0.89 5.14
CA ALA A 51 8.32 0.55 4.97
C ALA A 51 8.67 1.03 3.54
N THR A 52 9.69 0.41 2.92
CA THR A 52 10.04 0.67 1.52
C THR A 52 9.04 0.00 0.56
N ALA A 53 8.65 -1.23 0.84
CA ALA A 53 7.77 -2.03 0.00
C ALA A 53 6.36 -1.43 -0.12
N ILE A 54 5.79 -0.84 0.95
CA ILE A 54 4.48 -0.18 0.86
C ILE A 54 4.51 1.03 -0.08
N LEU A 55 5.60 1.78 -0.12
CA LEU A 55 5.77 2.87 -1.06
C LEU A 55 5.96 2.35 -2.50
N ALA A 56 6.68 1.23 -2.67
CA ALA A 56 6.83 0.57 -3.96
C ALA A 56 5.49 0.03 -4.48
N LEU A 57 4.61 -0.49 -3.62
CA LEU A 57 3.25 -0.87 -3.98
C LEU A 57 2.50 0.31 -4.61
N PHE A 58 2.52 1.49 -3.99
CA PHE A 58 1.88 2.68 -4.56
C PHE A 58 2.49 3.11 -5.89
N CYS A 59 3.78 2.87 -6.10
CA CYS A 59 4.49 3.22 -7.33
C CYS A 59 4.37 2.17 -8.44
N SER A 60 3.87 0.97 -8.16
CA SER A 60 3.79 -0.13 -9.13
C SER A 60 2.68 0.03 -10.17
N ASP A 61 1.69 0.87 -9.90
CA ASP A 61 0.47 1.04 -10.72
C ASP A 61 -0.34 -0.26 -10.90
N MET A 62 -0.20 -1.22 -10.00
CA MET A 62 -0.85 -2.53 -10.09
C MET A 62 -1.64 -2.84 -8.83
N LYS A 63 -2.79 -3.51 -9.01
CA LYS A 63 -3.46 -4.24 -7.95
C LYS A 63 -2.78 -5.59 -7.81
N LEU A 64 -2.08 -5.81 -6.70
CA LEU A 64 -1.48 -7.10 -6.37
C LEU A 64 -2.45 -8.02 -5.62
N GLY A 65 -2.09 -9.29 -5.47
CA GLY A 65 -2.80 -10.26 -4.64
C GLY A 65 -2.88 -9.84 -3.19
N GLY A 66 -1.80 -9.27 -2.65
CA GLY A 66 -1.78 -8.74 -1.30
C GLY A 66 -0.47 -8.04 -0.94
N PHE A 67 -0.51 -7.32 0.17
CA PHE A 67 0.66 -6.75 0.83
C PHE A 67 0.76 -7.30 2.26
N VAL A 68 1.97 -7.71 2.68
CA VAL A 68 2.25 -8.22 4.03
C VAL A 68 3.31 -7.34 4.68
N GLY A 69 2.95 -6.61 5.72
CA GLY A 69 3.85 -5.70 6.44
C GLY A 69 4.00 -6.06 7.90
N LEU A 70 5.24 -6.29 8.35
CA LEU A 70 5.55 -6.73 9.70
C LEU A 70 6.44 -5.73 10.41
N CYS A 71 6.11 -5.37 11.67
CA CYS A 71 6.92 -4.51 12.55
C CYS A 71 7.38 -3.22 11.86
N THR A 72 6.46 -2.47 11.25
CA THR A 72 6.80 -1.42 10.27
C THR A 72 6.09 -0.09 10.52
N TRP A 73 6.34 0.88 9.65
CA TRP A 73 5.77 2.24 9.68
C TRP A 73 5.51 2.80 8.27
N MET A 74 4.84 3.94 8.19
CA MET A 74 4.65 4.68 6.94
C MET A 74 5.72 5.78 6.83
N PRO A 75 6.68 5.69 5.89
CA PRO A 75 7.55 6.81 5.56
C PRO A 75 6.73 7.96 4.95
N PHE A 76 7.14 9.20 5.16
CA PHE A 76 6.45 10.40 4.68
C PHE A 76 4.98 10.46 5.09
N ARG A 77 4.63 9.88 6.24
CA ARG A 77 3.25 9.70 6.70
C ARG A 77 2.42 10.97 6.61
N ASN A 78 2.97 12.11 7.03
CA ASN A 78 2.23 13.36 7.03
C ASN A 78 1.85 13.80 5.61
N SER A 79 2.78 13.69 4.67
CA SER A 79 2.54 13.99 3.25
C SER A 79 1.56 13.00 2.61
N VAL A 80 1.67 11.71 2.93
CA VAL A 80 0.73 10.67 2.44
C VAL A 80 -0.66 10.90 3.00
N LEU A 81 -0.81 11.24 4.29
CA LEU A 81 -2.09 11.58 4.91
C LEU A 81 -2.72 12.84 4.30
N GLU A 82 -1.92 13.84 3.95
CA GLU A 82 -2.43 15.03 3.26
C GLU A 82 -2.99 14.66 1.89
N ILE A 83 -2.28 13.82 1.13
CA ILE A 83 -2.75 13.28 -0.15
C ILE A 83 -4.06 12.50 0.05
N ALA A 84 -4.13 11.64 1.07
CA ALA A 84 -5.30 10.83 1.39
C ALA A 84 -6.52 11.70 1.74
N ARG A 85 -6.35 12.72 2.57
CA ARG A 85 -7.43 13.63 2.98
C ARG A 85 -7.97 14.45 1.82
N LYS A 86 -7.08 14.98 0.98
CA LYS A 86 -7.49 15.70 -0.24
C LYS A 86 -8.29 14.80 -1.17
N HIS A 87 -7.83 13.57 -1.35
CA HIS A 87 -8.53 12.58 -2.17
C HIS A 87 -9.95 12.29 -1.64
N LYS A 88 -10.10 12.12 -0.32
CA LYS A 88 -11.39 11.87 0.32
C LYS A 88 -12.36 13.04 0.16
N HIS A 89 -11.87 14.27 0.32
CA HIS A 89 -12.67 15.50 0.15
C HIS A 89 -13.17 15.63 -1.30
N ASP A 90 -12.26 15.51 -2.28
CA ASP A 90 -12.59 15.58 -3.71
C ASP A 90 -13.63 14.52 -4.12
N THR A 91 -13.64 13.35 -3.43
CA THR A 91 -14.61 12.29 -3.66
C THR A 91 -15.99 12.64 -3.13
N GLN A 92 -16.07 13.21 -1.93
CA GLN A 92 -17.34 13.60 -1.30
C GLN A 92 -18.01 14.75 -2.04
N ASP A 93 -17.26 15.74 -2.51
CA ASP A 93 -17.79 16.86 -3.27
C ASP A 93 -18.39 16.42 -4.61
N GLN A 94 -17.76 15.43 -5.28
CA GLN A 94 -18.30 14.87 -6.53
C GLN A 94 -19.57 14.05 -6.32
N GLU A 95 -19.69 13.29 -5.23
CA GLU A 95 -20.91 12.55 -4.89
C GLU A 95 -22.07 13.49 -4.54
N GLN A 96 -21.79 14.59 -3.85
CA GLN A 96 -22.82 15.59 -3.54
C GLN A 96 -23.27 16.35 -4.80
N ALA A 97 -22.36 16.70 -5.70
CA ALA A 97 -22.68 17.36 -6.96
C ALA A 97 -23.52 16.45 -7.89
N THR A 98 -23.25 15.14 -7.91
CA THR A 98 -24.00 14.16 -8.71
C THR A 98 -25.41 13.94 -8.15
N ASN A 99 -25.57 13.92 -6.83
CA ASN A 99 -26.88 13.77 -6.19
C ASN A 99 -27.76 15.01 -6.36
N GLN A 100 -27.21 16.21 -6.48
CA GLN A 100 -27.97 17.43 -6.77
C GLN A 100 -28.33 17.56 -8.26
N GLY A 101 -27.57 16.94 -9.16
CA GLY A 101 -27.86 16.88 -10.61
C GLY A 101 -28.81 15.77 -11.04
N ALA A 102 -29.08 14.79 -10.20
CA ALA A 102 -29.84 13.58 -10.53
C ALA A 102 -31.36 13.75 -10.60
N LEU A 103 -31.90 14.98 -10.56
CA LEU A 103 -33.34 15.24 -10.88
C LEU A 103 -33.61 15.44 -12.38
N SER A 104 -32.58 15.26 -13.23
CA SER A 104 -32.74 15.36 -14.70
C SER A 104 -31.98 14.24 -15.39
N LEU A 105 -32.74 13.35 -16.02
CA LEU A 105 -32.35 12.37 -17.02
C LEU A 105 -31.77 11.02 -16.53
N LEU A 106 -32.61 10.01 -16.65
CA LEU A 106 -32.35 8.58 -16.75
C LEU A 106 -31.21 8.29 -17.74
N SER A 107 -30.00 7.97 -17.25
CA SER A 107 -28.96 7.32 -18.05
C SER A 107 -28.07 6.50 -17.13
N GLN A 108 -27.67 5.33 -17.61
CA GLN A 108 -27.01 4.21 -16.94
C GLN A 108 -25.78 4.58 -16.09
N PRO A 109 -25.49 3.82 -15.00
CA PRO A 109 -24.32 4.03 -14.18
C PRO A 109 -23.07 3.59 -14.97
N SER A 110 -22.25 4.55 -15.38
CA SER A 110 -20.95 4.28 -15.98
C SER A 110 -19.94 3.92 -14.87
N SER A 111 -19.41 2.71 -14.93
CA SER A 111 -18.39 2.14 -14.05
C SER A 111 -16.98 2.79 -14.14
N GLN A 112 -16.88 3.95 -14.76
CA GLN A 112 -15.59 4.64 -15.05
C GLN A 112 -15.07 5.54 -13.91
N GLY A 113 -15.84 5.77 -12.83
CA GLY A 113 -15.48 6.76 -11.82
C GLY A 113 -14.41 6.33 -10.81
N SER A 114 -14.23 5.02 -10.54
CA SER A 114 -13.33 4.56 -9.46
C SER A 114 -11.87 4.37 -9.89
N THR A 115 -11.63 4.06 -11.15
CA THR A 115 -10.29 3.83 -11.71
C THR A 115 -9.45 5.09 -11.83
N SER A 116 -10.08 6.22 -12.16
CA SER A 116 -9.42 7.53 -12.27
C SER A 116 -8.90 8.05 -10.92
N LYS A 117 -9.58 7.73 -9.83
CA LYS A 117 -9.29 8.27 -8.48
C LYS A 117 -8.08 7.61 -7.82
N SER A 118 -7.94 6.30 -7.94
CA SER A 118 -6.81 5.54 -7.40
C SER A 118 -5.49 5.89 -8.10
N SER A 119 -5.52 6.08 -9.41
CA SER A 119 -4.32 6.48 -10.17
C SER A 119 -3.79 7.84 -9.74
N HIS A 120 -4.65 8.77 -9.34
CA HIS A 120 -4.26 10.10 -8.88
C HIS A 120 -3.51 10.08 -7.53
N VAL A 121 -3.93 9.23 -6.58
CA VAL A 121 -3.20 9.06 -5.30
C VAL A 121 -1.82 8.48 -5.54
N ALA A 122 -1.71 7.42 -6.33
CA ALA A 122 -0.44 6.79 -6.69
C ALA A 122 0.50 7.77 -7.41
N GLU A 123 -0.03 8.59 -8.32
CA GLU A 123 0.73 9.62 -9.01
C GLU A 123 1.28 10.69 -8.06
N LYS A 124 0.47 11.17 -7.11
CA LYS A 124 0.92 12.13 -6.09
C LYS A 124 2.01 11.55 -5.18
N ILE A 125 1.88 10.28 -4.77
CA ILE A 125 2.90 9.61 -3.97
C ILE A 125 4.19 9.45 -4.77
N ARG A 126 4.12 9.07 -6.06
CA ARG A 126 5.30 9.04 -6.93
C ARG A 126 5.96 10.41 -7.06
N GLY A 127 5.17 11.46 -7.27
CA GLY A 127 5.66 12.84 -7.32
C GLY A 127 6.36 13.26 -6.04
N LEU A 128 5.82 12.90 -4.86
CA LEU A 128 6.43 13.14 -3.56
C LEU A 128 7.82 12.48 -3.45
N LEU A 129 7.95 11.26 -3.98
CA LEU A 129 9.17 10.45 -3.89
C LEU A 129 10.16 10.73 -5.03
N GLY A 130 9.74 11.45 -6.08
CA GLY A 130 10.53 11.65 -7.29
C GLY A 130 10.75 10.36 -8.10
N VAL A 131 9.87 9.37 -7.95
CA VAL A 131 9.93 8.11 -8.71
C VAL A 131 9.33 8.35 -10.09
N VAL A 132 10.15 8.16 -11.12
CA VAL A 132 9.71 8.28 -12.52
C VAL A 132 9.00 6.99 -12.93
N ARG A 133 7.91 7.12 -13.67
CA ARG A 133 7.25 5.97 -14.30
C ARG A 133 8.23 5.31 -15.25
N GLY A 134 8.51 4.03 -15.08
CA GLY A 134 9.39 3.30 -15.98
C GLY A 134 8.84 3.36 -17.42
N THR A 135 9.69 3.71 -18.37
CA THR A 135 9.36 3.78 -19.81
C THR A 135 9.32 2.38 -20.45
N SER A 136 9.02 1.35 -19.68
CA SER A 136 8.93 0.00 -20.24
C SER A 136 7.63 -0.17 -21.01
N VAL A 137 7.80 -0.32 -22.34
CA VAL A 137 6.84 -0.83 -23.32
C VAL A 137 5.95 0.20 -24.01
N GLU A 138 6.57 1.05 -24.83
CA GLU A 138 5.83 1.72 -25.92
C GLU A 138 5.50 0.81 -27.13
N ASN A 139 5.86 -0.47 -27.12
CA ASN A 139 5.79 -1.30 -28.35
C ASN A 139 4.97 -2.60 -28.25
N ASP A 140 4.15 -2.81 -27.22
CA ASP A 140 3.23 -3.96 -27.23
C ASP A 140 1.78 -3.50 -27.35
N THR A 141 1.33 -3.38 -28.61
CA THR A 141 0.02 -2.86 -29.02
C THR A 141 -1.15 -3.80 -28.72
N ASN A 142 -1.00 -4.78 -27.80
CA ASN A 142 -2.06 -5.76 -27.59
C ASN A 142 -2.25 -6.25 -26.14
N THR A 143 -1.85 -5.48 -25.14
CA THR A 143 -2.22 -5.82 -23.78
C THR A 143 -3.09 -4.72 -23.18
N ASN A 144 -4.29 -5.11 -22.71
CA ASN A 144 -5.23 -4.30 -21.94
C ASN A 144 -4.64 -3.85 -20.56
N ILE A 145 -3.38 -3.43 -20.52
CA ILE A 145 -2.67 -2.97 -19.32
C ILE A 145 -3.34 -1.72 -18.74
N ASN A 146 -3.97 -0.89 -19.58
CA ASN A 146 -4.64 0.34 -19.17
C ASN A 146 -5.91 0.12 -18.33
N ALA A 147 -6.55 -1.04 -18.39
CA ALA A 147 -7.74 -1.34 -17.57
C ALA A 147 -7.39 -1.85 -16.18
N ASN A 148 -6.20 -2.45 -15.98
CA ASN A 148 -5.75 -3.01 -14.70
C ASN A 148 -4.83 -2.07 -13.90
N ALA A 149 -4.27 -1.02 -14.50
CA ALA A 149 -3.42 -0.02 -13.85
C ALA A 149 -4.15 0.79 -12.76
N ALA A 150 -5.42 0.53 -12.54
CA ALA A 150 -6.31 1.51 -11.99
C ALA A 150 -6.55 1.41 -10.50
N ASN A 151 -6.13 0.38 -9.77
CA ASN A 151 -6.56 0.30 -8.38
C ASN A 151 -5.57 -0.36 -7.43
N THR A 152 -4.36 0.17 -7.35
CA THR A 152 -3.37 -0.19 -6.29
C THR A 152 -4.01 -0.16 -4.90
N LEU A 153 -4.92 0.78 -4.63
CA LEU A 153 -5.62 0.91 -3.36
C LEU A 153 -6.59 -0.26 -3.08
N ALA A 154 -6.95 -1.04 -4.09
CA ALA A 154 -7.75 -2.26 -3.92
C ALA A 154 -6.89 -3.49 -3.56
N THR A 155 -5.56 -3.37 -3.46
CA THR A 155 -4.70 -4.42 -2.94
C THR A 155 -5.01 -4.64 -1.46
N PRO A 156 -5.37 -5.86 -1.02
CA PRO A 156 -5.59 -6.14 0.38
C PRO A 156 -4.27 -6.10 1.15
N VAL A 157 -4.32 -5.68 2.40
CA VAL A 157 -3.14 -5.48 3.25
C VAL A 157 -3.27 -6.30 4.52
N PHE A 158 -2.22 -7.04 4.86
CA PHE A 158 -2.00 -7.61 6.17
C PHE A 158 -0.88 -6.85 6.88
N LEU A 159 -1.13 -6.42 8.11
CA LEU A 159 -0.12 -5.81 8.97
C LEU A 159 -0.10 -6.52 10.32
N SER A 160 1.07 -6.76 10.85
CA SER A 160 1.23 -7.21 12.22
C SER A 160 2.34 -6.51 12.97
N HIS A 161 2.19 -6.45 14.29
CA HIS A 161 3.15 -5.79 15.18
C HIS A 161 3.01 -6.34 16.60
N SER A 162 4.14 -6.51 17.28
CA SER A 162 4.17 -6.91 18.69
C SER A 162 4.18 -5.68 19.60
N LYS A 163 3.48 -5.75 20.74
CA LYS A 163 3.38 -4.64 21.70
C LYS A 163 4.70 -4.35 22.39
N ASN A 164 5.55 -5.38 22.54
CA ASN A 164 6.86 -5.31 23.15
C ASN A 164 7.99 -5.08 22.14
N ASP A 165 7.70 -4.58 20.94
CA ASP A 165 8.72 -4.20 19.95
C ASP A 165 9.50 -2.98 20.46
N GLU A 166 10.76 -3.21 20.85
CA GLU A 166 11.67 -2.17 21.36
C GLU A 166 12.44 -1.44 20.24
N VAL A 167 12.38 -1.96 18.98
CA VAL A 167 13.06 -1.37 17.83
C VAL A 167 12.14 -0.38 17.10
N VAL A 168 10.93 -0.83 16.77
CA VAL A 168 9.90 -0.01 16.15
C VAL A 168 8.68 0.02 17.07
N PRO A 169 8.40 1.13 17.77
CA PRO A 169 7.22 1.21 18.62
C PRO A 169 5.94 0.85 17.86
N ILE A 170 5.10 0.00 18.44
CA ILE A 170 3.83 -0.45 17.84
C ILE A 170 2.95 0.70 17.36
N GLN A 171 3.08 1.87 17.99
CA GLN A 171 2.35 3.06 17.58
C GLN A 171 2.62 3.44 16.12
N ASN A 172 3.81 3.18 15.61
CA ASN A 172 4.14 3.44 14.21
C ASN A 172 3.38 2.51 13.26
N GLY A 173 3.20 1.24 13.62
CA GLY A 173 2.36 0.29 12.89
C GLY A 173 0.88 0.68 12.89
N ARG A 174 0.36 1.11 14.05
CA ARG A 174 -1.01 1.63 14.16
C ARG A 174 -1.23 2.86 13.27
N LEU A 175 -0.28 3.78 13.25
CA LEU A 175 -0.33 4.97 12.39
C LEU A 175 -0.24 4.62 10.91
N LEU A 176 0.51 3.58 10.53
CA LEU A 176 0.52 3.05 9.17
C LEU A 176 -0.87 2.49 8.81
N ARG A 177 -1.44 1.61 9.65
CA ARG A 177 -2.80 1.08 9.47
C ARG A 177 -3.80 2.20 9.21
N ASP A 178 -3.87 3.18 10.11
CA ASP A 178 -4.83 4.29 10.05
C ASP A 178 -4.65 5.12 8.76
N CYS A 179 -3.40 5.26 8.29
CA CYS A 179 -3.09 5.92 7.03
C CYS A 179 -3.65 5.14 5.83
N LEU A 180 -3.44 3.83 5.77
CA LEU A 180 -3.93 2.97 4.69
C LEU A 180 -5.46 2.88 4.67
N GLU A 181 -6.10 2.78 5.83
CA GLU A 181 -7.56 2.84 5.95
C GLU A 181 -8.12 4.20 5.51
N THR A 182 -7.42 5.30 5.79
CA THR A 182 -7.80 6.63 5.30
C THR A 182 -7.75 6.72 3.78
N LEU A 183 -6.81 6.00 3.14
CA LEU A 183 -6.73 5.84 1.68
C LEU A 183 -7.82 4.92 1.11
N GLY A 184 -8.59 4.24 1.96
CA GLY A 184 -9.66 3.32 1.56
C GLY A 184 -9.16 1.89 1.30
N MET A 185 -7.95 1.54 1.71
CA MET A 185 -7.42 0.18 1.59
C MET A 185 -8.06 -0.74 2.63
N LYS A 186 -8.25 -2.02 2.26
CA LYS A 186 -8.71 -3.06 3.18
C LYS A 186 -7.51 -3.57 3.97
N VAL A 187 -7.47 -3.29 5.28
CA VAL A 187 -6.38 -3.68 6.18
C VAL A 187 -6.85 -4.75 7.15
N THR A 188 -6.13 -5.88 7.18
CA THR A 188 -6.17 -6.87 8.26
C THR A 188 -5.05 -6.54 9.22
N TRP A 189 -5.38 -6.21 10.47
CA TRP A 189 -4.41 -5.82 11.50
C TRP A 189 -4.35 -6.85 12.62
N LYS A 190 -3.14 -7.28 12.98
CA LYS A 190 -2.86 -8.18 14.10
C LYS A 190 -1.88 -7.55 15.09
N GLU A 191 -2.24 -7.54 16.37
CA GLU A 191 -1.35 -7.16 17.46
C GLU A 191 -1.06 -8.40 18.31
N TYR A 192 0.21 -8.60 18.60
CA TYR A 192 0.65 -9.65 19.49
C TYR A 192 1.18 -9.02 20.79
N GLU A 193 0.96 -9.71 21.93
CA GLU A 193 1.48 -9.24 23.23
C GLU A 193 3.01 -9.28 23.24
N ASP A 194 3.57 -10.38 22.70
CA ASP A 194 4.99 -10.68 22.63
C ASP A 194 5.41 -10.92 21.17
N GLY A 195 6.72 -11.10 20.93
CA GLY A 195 7.29 -11.34 19.61
C GLY A 195 8.43 -10.37 19.27
N GLY A 196 8.55 -9.28 20.01
CA GLY A 196 9.58 -8.28 19.80
C GLY A 196 9.53 -7.68 18.39
N HIS A 197 10.70 -7.44 17.82
CA HIS A 197 10.86 -6.92 16.46
C HIS A 197 10.97 -8.05 15.42
N TRP A 198 10.02 -9.00 15.45
CA TRP A 198 10.01 -10.17 14.57
C TRP A 198 8.59 -10.68 14.33
N ILE A 199 8.49 -11.80 13.57
CA ILE A 199 7.25 -12.56 13.41
C ILE A 199 6.92 -13.18 14.77
N TYR A 200 5.65 -13.10 15.17
CA TYR A 200 5.20 -13.69 16.41
C TYR A 200 5.29 -15.21 16.38
N GLU A 201 6.05 -15.76 17.31
CA GLU A 201 6.22 -17.20 17.54
C GLU A 201 5.92 -17.51 19.03
N PRO A 202 4.74 -18.07 19.36
CA PRO A 202 4.40 -18.40 20.74
C PRO A 202 5.22 -19.61 21.24
N GLU A 203 5.45 -19.68 22.55
CA GLU A 203 6.12 -20.83 23.18
C GLU A 203 5.25 -22.10 23.13
N ASP A 204 3.93 -21.98 23.18
CA ASP A 204 2.97 -23.08 23.05
C ASP A 204 2.64 -23.33 21.58
N GLU A 205 3.04 -24.50 21.06
CA GLU A 205 2.77 -24.93 19.68
C GLU A 205 1.27 -25.01 19.33
N ASN A 206 0.38 -25.06 20.32
CA ASN A 206 -1.06 -25.04 20.10
C ASN A 206 -1.63 -23.64 19.95
N VAL A 207 -0.83 -22.61 20.22
CA VAL A 207 -1.21 -21.21 20.01
C VAL A 207 -0.84 -20.80 18.60
N ARG A 208 -1.79 -20.19 17.91
CA ARG A 208 -1.61 -19.69 16.55
C ARG A 208 -0.47 -18.67 16.48
N ASN A 209 0.45 -18.87 15.56
CA ASN A 209 1.61 -18.01 15.36
C ASN A 209 1.37 -16.98 14.25
N GLY A 210 2.35 -16.10 14.04
CA GLY A 210 2.25 -15.04 13.02
C GLY A 210 2.31 -15.56 11.58
N ILE A 211 2.94 -16.71 11.34
CA ILE A 211 2.96 -17.37 10.01
C ILE A 211 1.58 -17.90 9.66
N ASP A 212 0.88 -18.56 10.61
CA ASP A 212 -0.47 -19.06 10.40
C ASP A 212 -1.43 -17.93 10.00
N ASP A 213 -1.28 -16.74 10.60
CA ASP A 213 -2.09 -15.57 10.28
C ASP A 213 -1.77 -15.03 8.88
N ILE A 214 -0.52 -15.08 8.45
CA ILE A 214 -0.10 -14.71 7.08
C ILE A 214 -0.63 -15.72 6.07
N GLU A 215 -0.53 -17.03 6.35
CA GLU A 215 -1.02 -18.10 5.48
C GLU A 215 -2.54 -17.99 5.29
N GLU A 216 -3.29 -17.75 6.37
CA GLU A 216 -4.73 -17.49 6.27
C GLU A 216 -5.03 -16.29 5.38
N PHE A 217 -4.31 -15.17 5.59
CA PHE A 217 -4.49 -13.98 4.77
C PHE A 217 -4.20 -14.27 3.29
N VAL A 218 -3.08 -14.92 2.97
CA VAL A 218 -2.72 -15.28 1.59
C VAL A 218 -3.77 -16.19 0.98
N GLY A 219 -4.23 -17.19 1.72
CA GLY A 219 -5.26 -18.14 1.28
C GLY A 219 -6.63 -17.52 0.97
N LEU A 220 -6.92 -16.31 1.48
CA LEU A 220 -8.14 -15.57 1.14
C LEU A 220 -8.10 -14.95 -0.27
N TYR A 221 -6.91 -14.84 -0.89
CA TYR A 221 -6.70 -14.09 -2.13
C TYR A 221 -5.96 -14.91 -3.20
N THR A 222 -5.71 -16.18 -2.96
CA THR A 222 -5.21 -17.16 -3.94
C THR A 222 -6.30 -18.13 -4.32
#